data_b04d0744d457e7337749b483f8777b5c
#
_entry.id   b04d0744d457e7337749b483f8777b5c
#
_cell.length_a   1.000
_cell.length_b   1.000
_cell.length_c   1.000
_cell.angle_alpha   90.00
_cell.angle_beta   90.00
_cell.angle_gamma   90.00
#
_symmetry.space_group_name_H-M   'P 1'
#
loop_
_entity.id
_entity.type
_entity.pdbx_description
1 polymer ?
#
loop_
_entity_poly.entity_id
_entity_poly.type
_entity_poly.pdbx_seq_one_letter_code
_entity_poly.pdbx_strand_id
1 'polypeptide(L)'
;GKKDHHIIVVWVDNEAGVLARVVGLFSGRGYNIESLAVAEVDKKKHISRITIVTEGTPQVIEQIKLQLKKLIPVHKVADFQRNDKNILFRELALFKIVAKSNKQNKAKKVCKKYNPVIVDKSNNSFVIQVTALRREIDKLAIDLKPLGLVSTSRTGAVAMTKGSKIFN
;
A
#
# COMPACT_ATOMS: atom_id res chain seq x y z
N GLY A 1 2.40 21.70 13.50
CA GLY A 1 3.22 20.53 13.73
C GLY A 1 3.73 19.91 12.43
N LYS A 2 4.76 19.07 12.54
CA LYS A 2 5.35 18.40 11.39
C LYS A 2 4.41 17.34 10.83
N LYS A 3 4.25 17.30 9.52
CA LYS A 3 3.49 16.25 8.84
C LYS A 3 4.35 14.99 8.69
N ASP A 4 3.77 13.85 9.03
CA ASP A 4 4.38 12.54 8.87
C ASP A 4 3.44 11.62 8.09
N HIS A 5 4.04 10.59 7.48
CA HIS A 5 3.27 9.53 6.86
C HIS A 5 2.77 8.58 7.95
N HIS A 6 1.48 8.31 7.91
CA HIS A 6 0.81 7.37 8.80
C HIS A 6 0.16 6.26 7.99
N ILE A 7 0.09 5.10 8.61
CA ILE A 7 -0.64 3.96 8.06
C ILE A 7 -1.77 3.69 9.03
N ILE A 8 -2.99 3.93 8.57
CA ILE A 8 -4.20 3.73 9.35
C ILE A 8 -4.83 2.43 8.89
N VAL A 9 -5.07 1.53 9.81
CA VAL A 9 -5.72 0.24 9.54
C VAL A 9 -7.08 0.24 10.21
N VAL A 10 -8.11 -0.07 9.43
CA VAL A 10 -9.50 -0.01 9.89
C VAL A 10 -10.15 -1.37 9.65
N TRP A 11 -10.72 -1.96 10.69
CA TRP A 11 -11.51 -3.19 10.59
C TRP A 11 -12.98 -2.81 10.55
N VAL A 12 -13.66 -3.20 9.49
CA VAL A 12 -15.03 -2.76 9.19
C VAL A 12 -15.91 -3.94 8.80
N ASP A 13 -17.22 -3.75 8.92
CA ASP A 13 -18.17 -4.69 8.32
C ASP A 13 -18.00 -4.71 6.81
N ASN A 14 -17.98 -5.90 6.21
CA ASN A 14 -17.90 -6.08 4.77
C ASN A 14 -19.28 -5.89 4.15
N GLU A 15 -19.72 -4.63 4.08
CA GLU A 15 -21.03 -4.22 3.56
C GLU A 15 -20.86 -3.15 2.48
N ALA A 16 -21.84 -3.09 1.58
CA ALA A 16 -21.85 -2.07 0.52
C ALA A 16 -21.85 -0.66 1.14
N GLY A 17 -21.06 0.23 0.57
CA GLY A 17 -20.99 1.63 0.97
C GLY A 17 -20.09 1.94 2.14
N VAL A 18 -19.60 0.94 2.90
CA VAL A 18 -18.71 1.18 4.05
C VAL A 18 -17.38 1.80 3.61
N LEU A 19 -16.78 1.27 2.55
CA LEU A 19 -15.54 1.81 1.99
C LEU A 19 -15.70 3.29 1.60
N ALA A 20 -16.80 3.62 0.94
CA ALA A 20 -17.09 4.99 0.53
C ALA A 20 -17.23 5.93 1.75
N ARG A 21 -17.84 5.47 2.83
CA ARG A 21 -17.98 6.25 4.07
C ARG A 21 -16.63 6.49 4.73
N VAL A 22 -15.77 5.47 4.79
CA VAL A 22 -14.42 5.60 5.35
C VAL A 22 -13.58 6.57 4.52
N VAL A 23 -13.54 6.37 3.20
CA VAL A 23 -12.79 7.25 2.27
C VAL A 23 -13.33 8.68 2.33
N GLY A 24 -14.64 8.83 2.46
CA GLY A 24 -15.31 10.14 2.53
C GLY A 24 -14.86 10.99 3.72
N LEU A 25 -14.45 10.38 4.84
CA LEU A 25 -13.92 11.12 5.98
C LEU A 25 -12.61 11.85 5.64
N PHE A 26 -11.78 11.23 4.81
CA PHE A 26 -10.53 11.85 4.35
C PHE A 26 -10.81 12.96 3.34
N SER A 27 -11.64 12.67 2.34
CA SER A 27 -11.98 13.62 1.27
C SER A 27 -12.69 14.85 1.81
N GLY A 28 -13.65 14.66 2.71
CA GLY A 28 -14.44 15.75 3.28
C GLY A 28 -13.64 16.75 4.09
N ARG A 29 -12.43 16.38 4.52
CA ARG A 29 -11.52 17.22 5.30
C ARG A 29 -10.28 17.65 4.50
N GLY A 30 -10.24 17.35 3.21
CA GLY A 30 -9.13 17.72 2.35
C GLY A 30 -7.85 16.92 2.58
N TYR A 31 -7.94 15.74 3.21
CA TYR A 31 -6.78 14.87 3.42
C TYR A 31 -6.62 13.91 2.25
N ASN A 32 -5.37 13.74 1.81
CA ASN A 32 -5.06 12.90 0.67
C ASN A 32 -4.80 11.46 1.10
N ILE A 33 -5.40 10.52 0.40
CA ILE A 33 -5.08 9.10 0.53
C ILE A 33 -4.03 8.76 -0.53
N GLU A 34 -2.84 8.41 -0.08
CA GLU A 34 -1.73 8.05 -0.99
C GLU A 34 -1.83 6.60 -1.44
N SER A 35 -2.35 5.74 -0.60
CA SER A 35 -2.47 4.30 -0.88
C SER A 35 -3.66 3.72 -0.13
N LEU A 36 -4.35 2.79 -0.76
CA LEU A 36 -5.52 2.13 -0.21
C LEU A 36 -5.49 0.66 -0.59
N ALA A 37 -5.54 -0.21 0.40
CA ALA A 37 -5.67 -1.65 0.20
C ALA A 37 -6.85 -2.17 1.03
N VAL A 38 -7.68 -3.02 0.44
CA VAL A 38 -8.88 -3.56 1.07
C VAL A 38 -8.92 -5.06 0.87
N ALA A 39 -9.20 -5.81 1.93
CA ALA A 39 -9.39 -7.24 1.84
C ALA A 39 -10.35 -7.74 2.92
N GLU A 40 -11.18 -8.73 2.60
CA GLU A 40 -11.94 -9.46 3.60
C GLU A 40 -10.97 -10.33 4.41
N VAL A 41 -10.97 -10.18 5.73
CA VAL A 41 -10.05 -10.88 6.63
C VAL A 41 -10.73 -11.92 7.52
N ASP A 42 -12.04 -11.83 7.66
CA ASP A 42 -12.82 -12.83 8.41
C ASP A 42 -14.15 -13.07 7.68
N LYS A 43 -14.25 -14.19 6.98
CA LYS A 43 -15.43 -14.54 6.18
C LYS A 43 -16.65 -14.88 7.05
N LYS A 44 -16.42 -15.46 8.22
CA LYS A 44 -17.52 -15.87 9.12
C LYS A 44 -18.20 -14.63 9.72
N LYS A 45 -17.41 -13.67 10.15
CA LYS A 45 -17.90 -12.44 10.75
C LYS A 45 -18.14 -11.33 9.73
N HIS A 46 -17.83 -11.55 8.46
CA HIS A 46 -17.94 -10.57 7.38
C HIS A 46 -17.19 -9.27 7.71
N ILE A 47 -15.91 -9.41 8.08
CA ILE A 47 -15.05 -8.28 8.40
C ILE A 47 -14.00 -8.08 7.32
N SER A 48 -13.88 -6.85 6.85
CA SER A 48 -12.83 -6.40 5.95
C SER A 48 -11.83 -5.53 6.69
N ARG A 49 -10.60 -5.51 6.21
CA ARG A 49 -9.55 -4.62 6.70
C ARG A 49 -9.15 -3.66 5.60
N ILE A 50 -9.16 -2.38 5.92
CA ILE A 50 -8.76 -1.29 5.02
C ILE A 50 -7.42 -0.75 5.56
N THR A 51 -6.40 -0.74 4.71
CA THR A 51 -5.08 -0.18 5.04
C THR A 51 -4.89 1.09 4.22
N ILE A 52 -4.74 2.22 4.90
CA ILE A 52 -4.71 3.55 4.29
C ILE A 52 -3.37 4.21 4.63
N VAL A 53 -2.64 4.63 3.59
CA VAL A 53 -1.44 5.47 3.76
C VAL A 53 -1.85 6.91 3.52
N THR A 54 -1.61 7.76 4.50
CA THR A 54 -1.94 9.19 4.43
C THR A 54 -0.85 10.00 5.11
N GLU A 55 -0.80 11.30 4.84
CA GLU A 55 0.13 12.22 5.48
C GLU A 55 -0.65 13.24 6.29
N GLY A 56 -0.18 13.53 7.49
CA GLY A 56 -0.81 14.52 8.34
C GLY A 56 -0.02 14.82 9.60
N THR A 57 -0.41 15.87 10.29
CA THR A 57 0.11 16.18 11.63
C THR A 57 -0.49 15.20 12.64
N PRO A 58 0.14 15.01 13.81
CA PRO A 58 -0.42 14.15 14.85
C PRO A 58 -1.86 14.52 15.25
N GLN A 59 -2.17 15.81 15.28
CA GLN A 59 -3.51 16.31 15.62
C GLN A 59 -4.54 15.88 14.56
N VAL A 60 -4.19 16.02 13.29
CA VAL A 60 -5.04 15.63 12.17
C VAL A 60 -5.30 14.12 12.17
N ILE A 61 -4.27 13.32 12.37
CA ILE A 61 -4.39 11.86 12.41
C ILE A 61 -5.28 11.43 13.58
N GLU A 62 -5.14 12.05 14.74
CA GLU A 62 -5.98 11.76 15.90
C GLU A 62 -7.45 12.08 15.62
N GLN A 63 -7.72 13.20 14.96
CA GLN A 63 -9.09 13.58 14.54
C GLN A 63 -9.69 12.54 13.59
N ILE A 64 -8.93 12.09 12.61
CA ILE A 64 -9.38 11.06 11.67
C ILE A 64 -9.74 9.78 12.41
N LYS A 65 -8.89 9.34 13.33
CA LYS A 65 -9.12 8.14 14.15
C LYS A 65 -10.41 8.24 14.96
N LEU A 66 -10.63 9.38 15.60
CA LEU A 66 -11.85 9.62 16.40
C LEU A 66 -13.10 9.58 15.52
N GLN A 67 -13.05 10.19 14.33
CA GLN A 67 -14.17 10.16 13.39
C GLN A 67 -14.45 8.76 12.85
N LEU A 68 -13.40 8.00 12.54
CA LEU A 68 -13.54 6.61 12.10
C LEU A 68 -14.22 5.74 13.16
N LYS A 69 -13.82 5.90 14.42
CA LYS A 69 -14.38 5.12 15.55
C LYS A 69 -15.86 5.40 15.78
N LYS A 70 -16.37 6.55 15.33
CA LYS A 70 -17.80 6.91 15.46
C LYS A 70 -18.67 6.22 14.40
N LEU A 71 -18.09 5.69 13.32
CA LEU A 71 -18.87 5.00 12.30
C LEU A 71 -19.29 3.62 12.83
N ILE A 72 -20.59 3.35 12.79
CA ILE A 72 -21.16 2.09 13.31
C ILE A 72 -20.49 0.85 12.71
N PRO A 73 -20.22 0.78 11.37
CA PRO A 73 -19.57 -0.39 10.79
C PRO A 73 -18.10 -0.57 11.16
N VAL A 74 -17.49 0.37 11.87
CA VAL A 74 -16.07 0.31 12.24
C VAL A 74 -15.90 -0.40 13.58
N HIS A 75 -15.16 -1.51 13.57
CA HIS A 75 -14.89 -2.32 14.78
C HIS A 75 -13.63 -1.88 15.51
N LYS A 76 -12.58 -1.51 14.74
CA LYS A 76 -11.27 -1.19 15.30
C LYS A 76 -10.53 -0.26 14.36
N VAL A 77 -9.73 0.63 14.94
CA VAL A 77 -8.82 1.52 14.22
C VAL A 77 -7.44 1.41 14.85
N ALA A 78 -6.41 1.24 14.04
CA ALA A 78 -5.01 1.27 14.46
C ALA A 78 -4.25 2.28 13.62
N ASP A 79 -3.25 2.92 14.21
CA ASP A 79 -2.42 3.94 13.57
C ASP A 79 -0.96 3.59 13.80
N PHE A 80 -0.18 3.56 12.73
CA PHE A 80 1.25 3.27 12.77
C PHE A 80 2.01 4.33 11.99
N GLN A 81 3.12 4.78 12.56
CA GLN A 81 4.06 5.61 11.82
C GLN A 81 4.84 4.73 10.84
N ARG A 82 5.20 5.30 9.70
CA ARG A 82 5.92 4.59 8.63
C ARG A 82 7.22 3.92 9.10
N ASN A 83 7.89 4.49 10.09
CA ASN A 83 9.15 3.99 10.62
C ASN A 83 9.00 3.11 11.87
N ASP A 84 7.80 2.66 12.20
CA ASP A 84 7.58 1.77 13.34
C ASP A 84 8.30 0.44 13.11
N LYS A 85 9.24 0.13 14.01
CA LYS A 85 10.10 -1.06 13.91
C LYS A 85 9.38 -2.37 14.20
N ASN A 86 8.19 -2.31 14.82
CA ASN A 86 7.40 -3.48 15.19
C ASN A 86 6.40 -3.90 14.12
N ILE A 87 6.33 -3.15 13.02
CA ILE A 87 5.38 -3.37 11.95
C ILE A 87 6.12 -3.66 10.64
N LEU A 88 5.64 -4.65 9.93
CA LEU A 88 6.07 -4.91 8.54
C LEU A 88 5.10 -4.20 7.59
N PHE A 89 5.66 -3.52 6.62
CA PHE A 89 4.91 -2.91 5.53
C PHE A 89 5.43 -3.47 4.21
N ARG A 90 4.54 -3.84 3.31
CA ARG A 90 4.92 -4.34 1.98
C ARG A 90 3.88 -3.92 0.96
N GLU A 91 4.35 -3.71 -0.26
CA GLU A 91 3.52 -3.46 -1.42
C GLU A 91 4.03 -4.32 -2.56
N LEU A 92 3.13 -4.87 -3.35
CA LEU A 92 3.49 -5.61 -4.54
C LEU A 92 3.30 -4.72 -5.77
N ALA A 93 4.26 -4.72 -6.67
CA ALA A 93 4.17 -4.03 -7.95
C ALA A 93 4.49 -4.96 -9.10
N LEU A 94 3.79 -4.75 -10.22
CA LEU A 94 4.10 -5.35 -11.51
C LEU A 94 4.60 -4.23 -12.42
N PHE A 95 5.79 -4.40 -12.97
CA PHE A 95 6.39 -3.45 -13.91
C PHE A 95 6.51 -4.10 -15.28
N LYS A 96 5.90 -3.49 -16.28
CA LYS A 96 6.06 -3.94 -17.68
C LYS A 96 7.17 -3.14 -18.34
N ILE A 97 8.19 -3.86 -18.80
CA ILE A 97 9.33 -3.29 -19.52
C ILE A 97 9.24 -3.70 -20.98
N VAL A 98 9.28 -2.72 -21.89
CA VAL A 98 9.36 -2.94 -23.32
C VAL A 98 10.66 -2.28 -23.80
N ALA A 99 11.64 -3.09 -24.14
CA ALA A 99 12.97 -2.62 -24.51
C ALA A 99 13.80 -3.74 -25.14
N LYS A 100 14.91 -3.36 -25.78
CA LYS A 100 15.89 -4.30 -26.29
C LYS A 100 16.72 -4.91 -25.15
N SER A 101 17.43 -6.00 -25.45
CA SER A 101 18.13 -6.83 -24.46
C SER A 101 19.03 -6.05 -23.48
N ASN A 102 19.77 -5.04 -23.96
CA ASN A 102 20.67 -4.27 -23.09
C ASN A 102 19.92 -3.52 -21.99
N LYS A 103 18.80 -2.88 -22.32
CA LYS A 103 17.95 -2.18 -21.34
C LYS A 103 17.20 -3.17 -20.45
N GLN A 104 16.73 -4.30 -21.02
CA GLN A 104 16.11 -5.35 -20.24
C GLN A 104 17.05 -5.87 -19.15
N ASN A 105 18.31 -6.11 -19.48
CA ASN A 105 19.31 -6.58 -18.53
C ASN A 105 19.58 -5.55 -17.42
N LYS A 106 19.65 -4.27 -17.79
CA LYS A 106 19.78 -3.19 -16.81
C LYS A 106 18.58 -3.10 -15.88
N ALA A 107 17.37 -3.26 -16.41
CA ALA A 107 16.14 -3.26 -15.62
C ALA A 107 16.12 -4.41 -14.61
N LYS A 108 16.48 -5.60 -15.03
CA LYS A 108 16.60 -6.78 -14.16
C LYS A 108 17.61 -6.54 -13.03
N LYS A 109 18.75 -5.91 -13.36
CA LYS A 109 19.82 -5.61 -12.40
C LYS A 109 19.36 -4.61 -11.35
N VAL A 110 18.61 -3.57 -11.74
CA VAL A 110 18.06 -2.58 -10.82
C VAL A 110 17.11 -3.22 -9.80
N CYS A 111 16.34 -4.22 -10.21
CA CYS A 111 15.38 -4.89 -9.34
C CYS A 111 15.99 -6.04 -8.52
N LYS A 112 17.23 -6.44 -8.78
CA LYS A 112 17.83 -7.69 -8.24
C LYS A 112 17.77 -7.80 -6.73
N LYS A 113 18.02 -6.72 -5.99
CA LYS A 113 18.05 -6.72 -4.52
C LYS A 113 16.68 -6.98 -3.87
N TYR A 114 15.60 -6.92 -4.64
CA TYR A 114 14.24 -7.16 -4.15
C TYR A 114 13.73 -8.56 -4.48
N ASN A 115 14.61 -9.49 -4.88
CA ASN A 115 14.25 -10.86 -5.26
C ASN A 115 13.10 -10.89 -6.27
N PRO A 116 13.27 -10.25 -7.44
CA PRO A 116 12.20 -10.10 -8.41
C PRO A 116 11.81 -11.42 -9.03
N VAL A 117 10.55 -11.52 -9.49
CA VAL A 117 10.04 -12.65 -10.22
C VAL A 117 9.62 -12.19 -11.60
N ILE A 118 10.10 -12.86 -12.65
CA ILE A 118 9.63 -12.62 -14.02
C ILE A 118 8.35 -13.43 -14.21
N VAL A 119 7.22 -12.74 -14.33
CA VAL A 119 5.90 -13.38 -14.41
C VAL A 119 5.37 -13.49 -15.83
N ASP A 120 5.97 -12.74 -16.76
CA ASP A 120 5.68 -12.83 -18.18
C ASP A 120 6.92 -12.42 -18.97
N LYS A 121 7.11 -13.03 -20.15
CA LYS A 121 8.25 -12.75 -21.02
C LYS A 121 7.88 -12.95 -22.49
N SER A 122 8.27 -12.00 -23.34
CA SER A 122 8.22 -12.13 -24.79
C SER A 122 9.50 -11.53 -25.40
N ASN A 123 9.58 -11.45 -26.74
CA ASN A 123 10.83 -11.07 -27.43
C ASN A 123 11.40 -9.72 -26.96
N ASN A 124 10.54 -8.69 -26.87
CA ASN A 124 10.98 -7.33 -26.54
C ASN A 124 10.39 -6.82 -25.24
N SER A 125 9.80 -7.71 -24.43
CA SER A 125 9.14 -7.26 -23.20
C SER A 125 9.19 -8.33 -22.12
N PHE A 126 9.05 -7.88 -20.88
CA PHE A 126 8.79 -8.74 -19.73
C PHE A 126 8.01 -7.99 -18.68
N VAL A 127 7.34 -8.73 -17.81
CA VAL A 127 6.72 -8.20 -16.61
C VAL A 127 7.48 -8.74 -15.41
N ILE A 128 7.94 -7.81 -14.57
CA ILE A 128 8.68 -8.15 -13.36
C ILE A 128 7.82 -7.83 -12.13
N GLN A 129 7.75 -8.78 -11.21
CA GLN A 129 7.05 -8.64 -9.94
C GLN A 129 8.04 -8.34 -8.84
N VAL A 130 7.77 -7.28 -8.08
CA VAL A 130 8.60 -6.87 -6.95
C VAL A 130 7.71 -6.65 -5.73
N THR A 131 8.15 -7.12 -4.57
CA THR A 131 7.52 -6.83 -3.29
C THR A 131 8.53 -6.04 -2.46
N ALA A 132 8.15 -4.84 -2.01
CA ALA A 132 9.05 -3.94 -1.31
C ALA A 132 8.26 -2.89 -0.51
N LEU A 133 8.98 -2.00 0.17
CA LEU A 133 8.36 -0.84 0.80
C LEU A 133 7.84 0.12 -0.26
N ARG A 134 6.77 0.84 0.06
CA ARG A 134 6.16 1.80 -0.86
C ARG A 134 7.18 2.77 -1.48
N ARG A 135 8.06 3.37 -0.64
CA ARG A 135 9.09 4.29 -1.12
C ARG A 135 10.10 3.63 -2.06
N GLU A 136 10.37 2.34 -1.86
CA GLU A 136 11.26 1.57 -2.73
C GLU A 136 10.60 1.29 -4.08
N ILE A 137 9.31 0.98 -4.07
CA ILE A 137 8.52 0.83 -5.31
C ILE A 137 8.49 2.16 -6.08
N ASP A 138 8.27 3.29 -5.39
CA ASP A 138 8.31 4.62 -6.00
C ASP A 138 9.65 4.88 -6.69
N LYS A 139 10.75 4.58 -6.01
CA LYS A 139 12.10 4.75 -6.55
C LYS A 139 12.35 3.84 -7.75
N LEU A 140 11.94 2.57 -7.67
CA LEU A 140 12.07 1.63 -8.78
C LEU A 140 11.33 2.13 -10.02
N ALA A 141 10.13 2.66 -9.88
CA ALA A 141 9.36 3.20 -11.00
C ALA A 141 10.13 4.34 -11.70
N ILE A 142 10.78 5.20 -10.93
CA ILE A 142 11.61 6.29 -11.46
C ILE A 142 12.83 5.72 -12.19
N ASP A 143 13.54 4.79 -11.56
CA ASP A 143 14.78 4.20 -12.10
C ASP A 143 14.52 3.35 -13.36
N LEU A 144 13.35 2.72 -13.45
CA LEU A 144 12.97 1.87 -14.59
C LEU A 144 12.45 2.66 -15.79
N LYS A 145 12.00 3.90 -15.58
CA LYS A 145 11.43 4.69 -16.66
C LYS A 145 12.35 4.84 -17.88
N PRO A 146 13.64 5.20 -17.72
CA PRO A 146 14.55 5.28 -18.87
C PRO A 146 14.93 3.90 -19.44
N LEU A 147 14.59 2.82 -18.76
CA LEU A 147 14.92 1.45 -19.15
C LEU A 147 13.76 0.74 -19.85
N GLY A 148 12.71 1.48 -20.22
CA GLY A 148 11.60 0.94 -20.99
C GLY A 148 10.35 0.62 -20.19
N LEU A 149 10.22 1.16 -19.00
CA LEU A 149 8.98 1.01 -18.22
C LEU A 149 7.82 1.69 -18.95
N VAL A 150 6.78 0.92 -19.28
CA VAL A 150 5.60 1.41 -20.00
C VAL A 150 4.31 1.29 -19.18
N SER A 151 4.30 0.45 -18.17
CA SER A 151 3.10 0.26 -17.33
C SER A 151 3.48 -0.26 -15.96
N THR A 152 2.76 0.21 -14.94
CA THR A 152 2.93 -0.20 -13.55
C THR A 152 1.57 -0.51 -12.94
N SER A 153 1.44 -1.65 -12.28
CA SER A 153 0.30 -1.98 -11.42
C SER A 153 0.77 -2.15 -9.98
N ARG A 154 0.04 -1.59 -9.03
CA ARG A 154 0.41 -1.62 -7.61
C ARG A 154 -0.79 -2.02 -6.76
N THR A 155 -0.53 -2.77 -5.69
CA THR A 155 -1.59 -3.21 -4.78
C THR A 155 -1.95 -2.18 -3.71
N GLY A 156 -1.06 -1.23 -3.44
CA GLY A 156 -1.11 -0.47 -2.20
C GLY A 156 -0.42 -1.23 -1.06
N ALA A 157 -0.08 -0.52 0.00
CA ALA A 157 0.65 -1.08 1.13
C ALA A 157 -0.25 -1.94 2.02
N VAL A 158 0.29 -3.07 2.47
CA VAL A 158 -0.30 -3.89 3.53
C VAL A 158 0.63 -3.89 4.74
N ALA A 159 0.07 -4.16 5.92
CA ALA A 159 0.80 -4.10 7.19
C ALA A 159 0.56 -5.35 8.04
N MET A 160 1.56 -5.73 8.80
CA MET A 160 1.48 -6.84 9.75
C MET A 160 2.43 -6.58 10.92
N THR A 161 2.02 -6.95 12.13
CA THR A 161 2.91 -6.90 13.31
C THR A 161 3.99 -7.95 13.20
N LYS A 162 5.18 -7.61 13.69
CA LYS A 162 6.29 -8.57 13.82
C LYS A 162 6.10 -9.45 15.07
N GLY A 163 6.75 -10.61 15.06
CA GLY A 163 6.74 -11.53 16.20
C GLY A 163 5.38 -12.22 16.37
N SER A 164 5.08 -12.61 17.59
CA SER A 164 3.89 -13.40 17.92
C SER A 164 2.64 -12.56 18.26
N LYS A 165 2.75 -11.25 18.28
CA LYS A 165 1.63 -10.37 18.56
C LYS A 165 0.60 -10.43 17.42
N ILE A 166 -0.66 -10.66 17.78
CA ILE A 166 -1.74 -10.78 16.80
C ILE A 166 -2.20 -9.40 16.32
N PHE A 167 -2.37 -9.29 15.01
CA PHE A 167 -2.79 -8.06 14.33
C PHE A 167 -4.18 -8.24 13.73
N ASN A 168 -5.16 -8.35 14.60
CA ASN A 168 -6.56 -8.52 14.17
C ASN A 168 -7.46 -7.46 14.80
#